data_baed14944b9a369e4b45a5d223af7d83
#
_entry.id   baed14944b9a369e4b45a5d223af7d83
#
_cell.length_a   1.000
_cell.length_b   1.000
_cell.length_c   1.000
_cell.angle_alpha   90.00
_cell.angle_beta   90.00
_cell.angle_gamma   90.00
#
_symmetry.space_group_name_H-M   'P 1'
#
loop_
_entity.id
_entity.type
_entity.pdbx_description
1 polymer ?
#
loop_
_entity_poly.entity_id
_entity_poly.type
_entity_poly.pdbx_seq_one_letter_code
_entity_poly.pdbx_strand_id
1 'polypeptide(L)'
;MSSALNKMTVEDFDVKGKRVLVRCDFNVKMENGVITSDKRIVASLPTIQYLIKNGAKVILCSHLGRPKGQVNPEFSMKPVAARLSELLGLKVKMADDVVGPSAQALAASLKDGEVMLLENVRFEPGETKNDPELSKAFASLADLYVNDAFGSAHRAHSSTAGVAAYLPAACGYLIQKEIKFIGGALENPKRPLVAILGGAKVSDKIGVITNLIDKCDILIIGGGMAYTFMKALGHNIGDSLLEADKVDLAKEMMDKAKAKGIKFLIPVDNKVGKEYKPDTEAMVVNSDEIPDGWMGLDIGPKTQQLFADAVKDAGTVIWNGPMGVSEWDNFAAGTIAVATAIADSNAISIIGGGDSAAAIQKLGFADKMSHISTGGGASLEYLEGKELPGIAALNDKK
;
A
#
# COMPACT_ATOMS: atom_id res chain seq x y z
N MET A 1 -10.90 15.75 13.17
CA MET A 1 -9.69 14.90 13.07
C MET A 1 -8.56 15.73 12.48
N SER A 2 -7.35 15.60 13.05
CA SER A 2 -6.16 16.24 12.51
C SER A 2 -5.81 15.62 11.14
N SER A 3 -5.46 16.47 10.14
CA SER A 3 -5.03 15.99 8.83
C SER A 3 -3.69 15.27 8.92
N ALA A 4 -3.57 14.09 8.28
CA ALA A 4 -2.30 13.38 8.16
C ALA A 4 -1.22 14.21 7.46
N LEU A 5 -1.60 15.18 6.61
CA LEU A 5 -0.69 16.10 5.92
C LEU A 5 0.10 17.01 6.88
N ASN A 6 -0.37 17.17 8.11
CA ASN A 6 0.26 18.02 9.12
C ASN A 6 1.15 17.25 10.11
N LYS A 7 1.50 16.02 9.82
CA LYS A 7 2.37 15.23 10.70
C LYS A 7 3.83 15.68 10.63
N MET A 8 4.51 15.63 11.76
CA MET A 8 5.96 15.85 11.82
C MET A 8 6.71 14.81 10.99
N THR A 9 7.78 15.25 10.35
CA THR A 9 8.68 14.39 9.59
C THR A 9 10.01 14.24 10.31
N VAL A 10 10.81 13.28 9.90
CA VAL A 10 12.15 13.05 10.49
C VAL A 10 13.03 14.28 10.43
N GLU A 11 12.85 15.15 9.41
CA GLU A 11 13.63 16.39 9.27
C GLU A 11 13.20 17.48 10.27
N ASP A 12 12.04 17.35 10.89
CA ASP A 12 11.57 18.29 11.93
C ASP A 12 12.23 18.04 13.29
N PHE A 13 12.95 16.92 13.46
CA PHE A 13 13.67 16.59 14.68
C PHE A 13 15.12 17.05 14.64
N ASP A 14 15.63 17.56 15.78
CA ASP A 14 17.06 17.62 16.03
C ASP A 14 17.53 16.25 16.52
N VAL A 15 18.16 15.49 15.62
CA VAL A 15 18.51 14.08 15.85
C VAL A 15 19.96 13.90 16.33
N LYS A 16 20.80 14.94 16.28
CA LYS A 16 22.21 14.84 16.62
C LYS A 16 22.41 14.37 18.06
N GLY A 17 23.14 13.28 18.21
CA GLY A 17 23.41 12.68 19.52
C GLY A 17 22.21 12.00 20.17
N LYS A 18 21.07 11.96 19.51
CA LYS A 18 19.85 11.33 20.03
C LYS A 18 19.75 9.87 19.60
N ARG A 19 19.21 9.05 20.49
CA ARG A 19 18.82 7.68 20.17
C ARG A 19 17.45 7.74 19.48
N VAL A 20 17.40 7.27 18.25
CA VAL A 20 16.18 7.29 17.45
C VAL A 20 15.74 5.86 17.15
N LEU A 21 14.59 5.49 17.69
CA LEU A 21 13.94 4.22 17.36
C LEU A 21 13.18 4.37 16.05
N VAL A 22 13.57 3.61 15.04
CA VAL A 22 12.95 3.63 13.71
C VAL A 22 12.20 2.33 13.46
N ARG A 23 10.89 2.41 13.30
CA ARG A 23 10.08 1.26 12.89
C ARG A 23 10.14 1.15 11.36
N CYS A 24 10.79 0.11 10.88
CA CYS A 24 10.95 -0.19 9.46
C CYS A 24 10.02 -1.33 9.03
N ASP A 25 9.90 -1.53 7.74
CA ASP A 25 9.32 -2.73 7.15
C ASP A 25 10.42 -3.57 6.52
N PHE A 26 10.93 -4.52 7.27
CA PHE A 26 11.92 -5.51 6.85
C PHE A 26 11.31 -6.90 6.71
N ASN A 27 9.99 -6.98 6.51
CA ASN A 27 9.31 -8.24 6.26
C ASN A 27 9.59 -8.73 4.84
N VAL A 28 10.83 -9.11 4.63
CA VAL A 28 11.36 -9.54 3.33
C VAL A 28 10.98 -10.98 3.02
N LYS A 29 10.99 -11.32 1.73
CA LYS A 29 10.82 -12.70 1.29
C LYS A 29 12.12 -13.47 1.53
N MET A 30 11.98 -14.62 2.15
CA MET A 30 13.08 -15.52 2.44
C MET A 30 12.78 -16.94 1.98
N GLU A 31 13.80 -17.61 1.46
CA GLU A 31 13.76 -19.04 1.12
C GLU A 31 14.99 -19.70 1.70
N ASN A 32 14.78 -20.75 2.53
CA ASN A 32 15.87 -21.52 3.17
C ASN A 32 16.90 -20.62 3.90
N GLY A 33 16.40 -19.61 4.63
CA GLY A 33 17.24 -18.69 5.39
C GLY A 33 17.96 -17.61 4.56
N VAL A 34 17.67 -17.52 3.26
CA VAL A 34 18.27 -16.55 2.33
C VAL A 34 17.22 -15.53 1.89
N ILE A 35 17.59 -14.25 1.93
CA ILE A 35 16.72 -13.16 1.44
C ILE A 35 16.66 -13.25 -0.09
N THR A 36 15.46 -13.45 -0.65
CA THR A 36 15.24 -13.53 -2.09
C THR A 36 14.90 -12.18 -2.73
N SER A 37 14.45 -11.20 -1.92
CA SER A 37 14.23 -9.83 -2.35
C SER A 37 14.52 -8.88 -1.20
N ASP A 38 15.40 -7.91 -1.44
CA ASP A 38 15.79 -6.89 -0.45
C ASP A 38 15.11 -5.54 -0.69
N LYS A 39 14.11 -5.47 -1.57
CA LYS A 39 13.46 -4.21 -1.97
C LYS A 39 12.99 -3.38 -0.79
N ARG A 40 12.41 -4.01 0.24
CA ARG A 40 11.93 -3.30 1.43
C ARG A 40 13.07 -2.73 2.26
N ILE A 41 14.18 -3.44 2.33
CA ILE A 41 15.39 -2.95 3.03
C ILE A 41 15.94 -1.74 2.29
N VAL A 42 16.11 -1.84 0.96
CA VAL A 42 16.60 -0.74 0.11
C VAL A 42 15.70 0.49 0.24
N ALA A 43 14.38 0.30 0.26
CA ALA A 43 13.42 1.40 0.39
C ALA A 43 13.56 2.18 1.71
N SER A 44 14.04 1.55 2.77
CA SER A 44 14.23 2.18 4.09
C SER A 44 15.55 2.96 4.21
N LEU A 45 16.48 2.77 3.27
CA LEU A 45 17.81 3.39 3.35
C LEU A 45 17.80 4.91 3.41
N PRO A 46 16.98 5.65 2.66
CA PRO A 46 16.97 7.12 2.75
C PRO A 46 16.75 7.65 4.18
N THR A 47 15.81 7.10 4.92
CA THR A 47 15.56 7.49 6.31
C THR A 47 16.73 7.13 7.21
N ILE A 48 17.27 5.92 7.08
CA ILE A 48 18.41 5.45 7.87
C ILE A 48 19.65 6.29 7.58
N GLN A 49 19.95 6.54 6.31
CA GLN A 49 21.12 7.34 5.87
C GLN A 49 21.00 8.79 6.33
N TYR A 50 19.81 9.38 6.29
CA TYR A 50 19.58 10.72 6.83
C TYR A 50 19.96 10.79 8.31
N LEU A 51 19.51 9.82 9.10
CA LEU A 51 19.80 9.76 10.54
C LEU A 51 21.29 9.58 10.80
N ILE A 52 21.94 8.69 10.07
CA ILE A 52 23.40 8.48 10.19
C ILE A 52 24.15 9.77 9.87
N LYS A 53 23.85 10.40 8.76
CA LYS A 53 24.49 11.64 8.30
C LYS A 53 24.34 12.78 9.29
N ASN A 54 23.22 12.84 10.01
CA ASN A 54 22.94 13.89 10.97
C ASN A 54 23.35 13.53 12.40
N GLY A 55 24.14 12.49 12.59
CA GLY A 55 24.76 12.15 13.87
C GLY A 55 23.83 11.51 14.89
N ALA A 56 22.74 10.88 14.45
CA ALA A 56 21.85 10.12 15.31
C ALA A 56 22.48 8.77 15.75
N LYS A 57 22.00 8.23 16.85
CA LYS A 57 22.21 6.85 17.27
C LYS A 57 20.98 6.05 16.84
N VAL A 58 21.16 5.18 15.86
CA VAL A 58 20.02 4.60 15.11
C VAL A 58 19.67 3.22 15.64
N ILE A 59 18.43 3.06 16.13
CA ILE A 59 17.90 1.78 16.62
C ILE A 59 16.77 1.36 15.69
N LEU A 60 16.99 0.31 14.91
CA LEU A 60 16.02 -0.20 13.94
C LEU A 60 15.21 -1.34 14.54
N CYS A 61 13.93 -1.40 14.19
CA CYS A 61 13.07 -2.52 14.53
C CYS A 61 12.07 -2.83 13.42
N SER A 62 11.70 -4.08 13.31
CA SER A 62 10.72 -4.58 12.34
C SER A 62 10.18 -5.94 12.77
N HIS A 63 9.07 -6.32 12.16
CA HIS A 63 8.62 -7.71 12.19
C HIS A 63 9.16 -8.46 10.96
N LEU A 64 9.16 -9.78 11.05
CA LEU A 64 9.45 -10.71 9.96
C LEU A 64 8.55 -11.95 10.14
N GLY A 65 7.72 -12.25 9.15
CA GLY A 65 6.82 -13.39 9.21
C GLY A 65 5.83 -13.34 10.37
N ARG A 66 5.40 -14.52 10.82
CA ARG A 66 4.38 -14.68 11.88
C ARG A 66 4.84 -15.67 12.96
N PRO A 67 5.79 -15.29 13.82
CA PRO A 67 6.28 -16.16 14.88
C PRO A 67 5.32 -16.32 16.06
N LYS A 68 4.21 -15.58 16.09
CA LYS A 68 3.11 -15.70 17.07
C LYS A 68 3.52 -15.46 18.52
N GLY A 69 4.36 -14.47 18.76
CA GLY A 69 4.79 -14.09 20.10
C GLY A 69 5.80 -15.05 20.74
N GLN A 70 6.53 -15.81 19.93
CA GLN A 70 7.54 -16.76 20.38
C GLN A 70 8.85 -16.53 19.61
N VAL A 71 9.97 -16.74 20.30
CA VAL A 71 11.28 -16.75 19.65
C VAL A 71 11.34 -17.96 18.71
N ASN A 72 11.63 -17.68 17.45
CA ASN A 72 11.79 -18.69 16.41
C ASN A 72 12.96 -18.32 15.50
N PRO A 73 14.06 -19.08 15.50
CA PRO A 73 15.25 -18.77 14.70
C PRO A 73 14.98 -18.59 13.20
N GLU A 74 13.94 -19.25 12.67
CA GLU A 74 13.52 -19.10 11.27
C GLU A 74 13.13 -17.65 10.94
N PHE A 75 12.60 -16.91 11.92
CA PHE A 75 12.17 -15.53 11.77
C PHE A 75 13.11 -14.52 12.42
N SER A 76 14.36 -14.90 12.68
CA SER A 76 15.37 -13.98 13.21
C SER A 76 15.70 -12.88 12.21
N MET A 77 15.96 -11.69 12.74
CA MET A 77 16.39 -10.53 11.95
C MET A 77 17.88 -10.55 11.58
N LYS A 78 18.64 -11.55 11.98
CA LYS A 78 20.08 -11.65 11.69
C LYS A 78 20.43 -11.53 10.20
N PRO A 79 19.71 -12.19 9.27
CA PRO A 79 19.97 -12.01 7.83
C PRO A 79 19.75 -10.59 7.35
N VAL A 80 18.75 -9.90 7.94
CA VAL A 80 18.47 -8.49 7.63
C VAL A 80 19.60 -7.59 8.11
N ALA A 81 20.12 -7.83 9.31
CA ALA A 81 21.27 -7.08 9.84
C ALA A 81 22.52 -7.23 8.94
N ALA A 82 22.78 -8.45 8.45
CA ALA A 82 23.88 -8.70 7.53
C ALA A 82 23.71 -7.95 6.21
N ARG A 83 22.51 -7.97 5.62
CA ARG A 83 22.22 -7.26 4.38
C ARG A 83 22.27 -5.73 4.54
N LEU A 84 21.74 -5.21 5.62
CA LEU A 84 21.84 -3.78 5.97
C LEU A 84 23.31 -3.34 6.08
N SER A 85 24.16 -4.16 6.72
CA SER A 85 25.58 -3.86 6.86
C SER A 85 26.26 -3.71 5.52
N GLU A 86 25.97 -4.60 4.57
CA GLU A 86 26.49 -4.52 3.20
C GLU A 86 26.01 -3.23 2.50
N LEU A 87 24.71 -2.93 2.58
CA LEU A 87 24.09 -1.79 1.90
C LEU A 87 24.54 -0.45 2.47
N LEU A 88 24.75 -0.37 3.78
CA LEU A 88 25.17 0.85 4.47
C LEU A 88 26.69 1.05 4.47
N GLY A 89 27.45 0.00 4.18
CA GLY A 89 28.92 0.07 4.26
C GLY A 89 29.46 0.22 5.67
N LEU A 90 28.68 -0.17 6.68
CA LEU A 90 29.08 -0.18 8.10
C LEU A 90 28.46 -1.38 8.81
N LYS A 91 29.01 -1.75 9.97
CA LYS A 91 28.47 -2.86 10.74
C LYS A 91 27.19 -2.46 11.47
N VAL A 92 26.08 -3.10 11.15
CA VAL A 92 24.86 -3.03 11.92
C VAL A 92 24.98 -3.96 13.13
N LYS A 93 24.90 -3.41 14.33
CA LYS A 93 25.00 -4.17 15.58
C LYS A 93 23.68 -4.89 15.84
N MET A 94 23.72 -6.22 15.95
CA MET A 94 22.52 -7.02 16.15
C MET A 94 22.29 -7.30 17.63
N ALA A 95 21.11 -6.95 18.15
CA ALA A 95 20.70 -7.36 19.48
C ALA A 95 20.25 -8.83 19.50
N ASP A 96 20.42 -9.50 20.64
CA ASP A 96 19.99 -10.90 20.81
C ASP A 96 18.53 -11.03 21.23
N ASP A 97 17.90 -9.92 21.62
CA ASP A 97 16.53 -9.85 22.07
C ASP A 97 15.81 -8.61 21.49
N VAL A 98 14.56 -8.42 21.87
CA VAL A 98 13.75 -7.28 21.40
C VAL A 98 13.92 -6.07 22.32
N VAL A 99 13.61 -6.21 23.60
CA VAL A 99 13.65 -5.13 24.63
C VAL A 99 14.35 -5.57 25.91
N GLY A 100 15.04 -6.68 25.88
CA GLY A 100 15.71 -7.27 27.03
C GLY A 100 17.10 -6.71 27.29
N PRO A 101 17.92 -7.40 28.11
CA PRO A 101 19.24 -6.92 28.50
C PRO A 101 20.19 -6.63 27.34
N SER A 102 20.16 -7.46 26.28
CA SER A 102 21.01 -7.28 25.09
C SER A 102 20.67 -5.97 24.36
N ALA A 103 19.38 -5.74 24.07
CA ALA A 103 18.92 -4.53 23.40
C ALA A 103 19.22 -3.28 24.24
N GLN A 104 18.98 -3.33 25.54
CA GLN A 104 19.24 -2.22 26.46
C GLN A 104 20.73 -1.85 26.52
N ALA A 105 21.59 -2.84 26.69
CA ALA A 105 23.03 -2.62 26.76
C ALA A 105 23.58 -2.06 25.44
N LEU A 106 23.13 -2.61 24.32
CA LEU A 106 23.57 -2.20 23.01
C LEU A 106 23.11 -0.77 22.68
N ALA A 107 21.85 -0.44 22.98
CA ALA A 107 21.32 0.91 22.81
C ALA A 107 22.08 1.95 23.64
N ALA A 108 22.40 1.62 24.89
CA ALA A 108 23.17 2.49 25.78
C ALA A 108 24.62 2.73 25.29
N SER A 109 25.18 1.78 24.55
CA SER A 109 26.56 1.85 24.04
C SER A 109 26.71 2.49 22.68
N LEU A 110 25.61 2.77 21.97
CA LEU A 110 25.66 3.37 20.63
C LEU A 110 26.35 4.73 20.63
N LYS A 111 27.17 4.95 19.63
CA LYS A 111 27.78 6.25 19.31
C LYS A 111 27.05 6.92 18.16
N ASP A 112 27.27 8.22 18.00
CA ASP A 112 26.70 9.01 16.91
C ASP A 112 27.06 8.37 15.55
N GLY A 113 26.04 8.16 14.71
CA GLY A 113 26.18 7.54 13.39
C GLY A 113 26.22 6.02 13.40
N GLU A 114 26.21 5.37 14.54
CA GLU A 114 26.11 3.92 14.64
C GLU A 114 24.68 3.42 14.51
N VAL A 115 24.52 2.18 14.06
CA VAL A 115 23.23 1.54 13.78
C VAL A 115 23.16 0.19 14.49
N MET A 116 22.02 -0.07 15.15
CA MET A 116 21.68 -1.39 15.67
C MET A 116 20.33 -1.84 15.19
N LEU A 117 20.08 -3.15 15.22
CA LEU A 117 18.82 -3.77 14.88
C LEU A 117 18.37 -4.65 16.05
N LEU A 118 17.10 -4.46 16.48
CA LEU A 118 16.47 -5.33 17.47
C LEU A 118 16.07 -6.66 16.82
N GLU A 119 15.91 -7.71 17.62
CA GLU A 119 15.28 -8.93 17.13
C GLU A 119 13.81 -8.69 16.75
N ASN A 120 13.23 -9.63 16.03
CA ASN A 120 11.87 -9.55 15.48
C ASN A 120 10.87 -9.13 16.56
N VAL A 121 10.23 -8.00 16.37
CA VAL A 121 9.29 -7.44 17.37
C VAL A 121 8.11 -8.38 17.65
N ARG A 122 7.76 -9.26 16.71
CA ARG A 122 6.70 -10.26 16.89
C ARG A 122 7.14 -11.49 17.67
N PHE A 123 8.39 -11.55 18.14
CA PHE A 123 8.78 -12.49 19.18
C PHE A 123 8.15 -12.13 20.53
N GLU A 124 7.77 -10.87 20.71
CA GLU A 124 7.07 -10.41 21.92
C GLU A 124 5.56 -10.61 21.77
N PRO A 125 4.91 -11.33 22.74
CA PRO A 125 3.45 -11.56 22.68
C PRO A 125 2.63 -10.27 22.71
N GLY A 126 3.16 -9.22 23.34
CA GLY A 126 2.49 -7.92 23.47
C GLY A 126 2.50 -7.06 22.21
N GLU A 127 3.30 -7.37 21.20
CA GLU A 127 3.44 -6.53 20.01
C GLU A 127 2.11 -6.34 19.29
N THR A 128 1.46 -7.43 18.88
CA THR A 128 0.19 -7.36 18.15
C THR A 128 -1.00 -6.95 19.02
N LYS A 129 -0.85 -7.01 20.33
CA LYS A 129 -1.86 -6.59 21.31
C LYS A 129 -1.75 -5.11 21.68
N ASN A 130 -0.75 -4.41 21.12
CA ASN A 130 -0.45 -3.02 21.51
C ASN A 130 -0.29 -2.85 23.03
N ASP A 131 0.44 -3.79 23.65
CA ASP A 131 0.62 -3.82 25.10
C ASP A 131 1.35 -2.57 25.58
N PRO A 132 0.79 -1.82 26.55
CA PRO A 132 1.44 -0.61 27.09
C PRO A 132 2.82 -0.86 27.70
N GLU A 133 3.01 -1.99 28.39
CA GLU A 133 4.31 -2.28 29.03
C GLU A 133 5.39 -2.55 27.98
N LEU A 134 5.06 -3.25 26.90
CA LEU A 134 5.97 -3.43 25.77
C LEU A 134 6.26 -2.09 25.07
N SER A 135 5.25 -1.26 24.87
CA SER A 135 5.41 0.08 24.30
C SER A 135 6.35 0.96 25.12
N LYS A 136 6.23 0.93 26.44
CA LYS A 136 7.15 1.62 27.36
C LYS A 136 8.56 1.05 27.30
N ALA A 137 8.68 -0.26 27.15
CA ALA A 137 9.98 -0.90 27.01
C ALA A 137 10.70 -0.48 25.72
N PHE A 138 9.99 -0.41 24.60
CA PHE A 138 10.52 0.18 23.37
C PHE A 138 10.96 1.64 23.60
N ALA A 139 10.10 2.43 24.21
CA ALA A 139 10.38 3.85 24.46
C ALA A 139 11.60 4.06 25.37
N SER A 140 11.87 3.14 26.29
CA SER A 140 13.03 3.23 27.18
C SER A 140 14.37 3.12 26.46
N LEU A 141 14.39 2.59 25.24
CA LEU A 141 15.61 2.43 24.43
C LEU A 141 16.04 3.72 23.75
N ALA A 142 15.15 4.70 23.59
CA ALA A 142 15.38 5.83 22.70
C ALA A 142 14.89 7.17 23.28
N ASP A 143 15.26 8.25 22.60
CA ASP A 143 14.84 9.61 22.89
C ASP A 143 13.74 10.09 21.93
N LEU A 144 13.73 9.56 20.71
CA LEU A 144 12.81 9.92 19.63
C LEU A 144 12.34 8.65 18.93
N TYR A 145 11.14 8.73 18.33
CA TYR A 145 10.56 7.65 17.53
C TYR A 145 10.25 8.12 16.11
N VAL A 146 10.61 7.31 15.13
CA VAL A 146 10.29 7.52 13.70
C VAL A 146 9.60 6.28 13.17
N ASN A 147 8.42 6.47 12.60
CA ASN A 147 7.72 5.40 11.88
C ASN A 147 7.97 5.53 10.37
N ASP A 148 8.59 4.52 9.79
CA ASP A 148 8.86 4.44 8.35
C ASP A 148 8.22 3.21 7.70
N ALA A 149 7.32 2.54 8.41
CA ALA A 149 6.67 1.30 8.01
C ALA A 149 5.22 1.54 7.59
N PHE A 150 5.00 2.08 6.39
CA PHE A 150 3.64 2.35 5.90
C PHE A 150 2.81 1.06 5.79
N GLY A 151 3.40 -0.04 5.32
CA GLY A 151 2.71 -1.32 5.19
C GLY A 151 2.13 -1.90 6.48
N SER A 152 2.62 -1.43 7.63
CA SER A 152 2.13 -1.82 8.96
C SER A 152 1.38 -0.69 9.69
N ALA A 153 1.24 0.48 9.07
CA ALA A 153 0.66 1.66 9.72
C ALA A 153 -0.84 1.55 9.99
N HIS A 154 -1.54 0.63 9.32
CA HIS A 154 -2.96 0.34 9.53
C HIS A 154 -3.23 -0.55 10.77
N ARG A 155 -2.18 -1.03 11.42
CA ARG A 155 -2.26 -1.88 12.61
C ARG A 155 -1.81 -1.13 13.84
N ALA A 156 -2.63 -1.14 14.89
CA ALA A 156 -2.26 -0.59 16.20
C ALA A 156 -1.45 -1.62 16.99
N HIS A 157 -0.16 -1.73 16.69
CA HIS A 157 0.79 -2.57 17.41
C HIS A 157 1.71 -1.73 18.29
N SER A 158 2.41 -2.34 19.25
CA SER A 158 3.29 -1.61 20.17
C SER A 158 4.38 -0.84 19.42
N SER A 159 5.05 -1.45 18.44
CA SER A 159 6.15 -0.80 17.70
C SER A 159 5.68 0.16 16.61
N THR A 160 4.41 0.11 16.19
CA THR A 160 3.86 0.97 15.14
C THR A 160 3.04 2.14 15.66
N ALA A 161 2.39 1.98 16.80
CA ALA A 161 1.50 3.00 17.37
C ALA A 161 1.75 3.23 18.86
N GLY A 162 1.76 2.19 19.68
CA GLY A 162 1.82 2.32 21.14
C GLY A 162 3.03 3.07 21.65
N VAL A 163 4.20 2.86 21.08
CA VAL A 163 5.45 3.53 21.47
C VAL A 163 5.39 5.05 21.30
N ALA A 164 4.61 5.54 20.36
CA ALA A 164 4.46 6.97 20.09
C ALA A 164 3.76 7.74 21.21
N ALA A 165 3.09 7.04 22.15
CA ALA A 165 2.52 7.65 23.34
C ALA A 165 3.59 8.08 24.36
N TYR A 166 4.80 7.55 24.26
CA TYR A 166 5.87 7.72 25.26
C TYR A 166 7.10 8.45 24.73
N LEU A 167 7.17 8.75 23.45
CA LEU A 167 8.26 9.47 22.80
C LEU A 167 7.72 10.52 21.83
N PRO A 168 8.45 11.62 21.58
CA PRO A 168 8.18 12.44 20.40
C PRO A 168 8.27 11.57 19.15
N ALA A 169 7.28 11.71 18.25
CA ALA A 169 7.09 10.80 17.14
C ALA A 169 6.90 11.55 15.81
N ALA A 170 7.62 11.10 14.79
CA ALA A 170 7.55 11.65 13.44
C ALA A 170 7.54 10.52 12.40
N CYS A 171 7.18 10.83 11.16
CA CYS A 171 7.29 9.88 10.06
C CYS A 171 8.65 9.95 9.37
N GLY A 172 9.12 8.79 8.87
CA GLY A 172 10.22 8.72 7.93
C GLY A 172 9.79 9.07 6.51
N TYR A 173 10.74 9.03 5.58
CA TYR A 173 10.50 9.42 4.18
C TYR A 173 9.47 8.54 3.47
N LEU A 174 9.39 7.24 3.78
CA LEU A 174 8.42 6.35 3.15
C LEU A 174 6.98 6.73 3.52
N ILE A 175 6.71 6.91 4.80
CA ILE A 175 5.37 7.35 5.25
C ILE A 175 5.08 8.77 4.76
N GLN A 176 6.05 9.67 4.80
CA GLN A 176 5.90 11.03 4.32
C GLN A 176 5.45 11.05 2.85
N LYS A 177 6.05 10.23 2.01
CA LYS A 177 5.70 10.12 0.59
C LYS A 177 4.29 9.56 0.38
N GLU A 178 3.91 8.54 1.14
CA GLU A 178 2.56 7.97 1.09
C GLU A 178 1.49 9.00 1.52
N ILE A 179 1.74 9.74 2.58
CA ILE A 179 0.86 10.81 3.05
C ILE A 179 0.75 11.91 1.99
N LYS A 180 1.87 12.33 1.41
CA LYS A 180 1.90 13.37 0.38
C LYS A 180 1.03 12.99 -0.82
N PHE A 181 1.20 11.78 -1.34
CA PHE A 181 0.50 11.36 -2.55
C PHE A 181 -0.93 10.89 -2.28
N ILE A 182 -1.14 9.92 -1.41
CA ILE A 182 -2.48 9.40 -1.13
C ILE A 182 -3.29 10.43 -0.34
N GLY A 183 -2.74 10.96 0.73
CA GLY A 183 -3.40 11.97 1.55
C GLY A 183 -3.72 13.23 0.76
N GLY A 184 -2.77 13.71 -0.05
CA GLY A 184 -2.97 14.87 -0.90
C GLY A 184 -4.09 14.66 -1.92
N ALA A 185 -4.15 13.47 -2.53
CA ALA A 185 -5.20 13.12 -3.50
C ALA A 185 -6.59 13.03 -2.85
N LEU A 186 -6.68 12.61 -1.60
CA LEU A 186 -7.95 12.52 -0.88
C LEU A 186 -8.43 13.86 -0.31
N GLU A 187 -7.52 14.70 0.15
CA GLU A 187 -7.86 15.95 0.84
C GLU A 187 -7.86 17.17 -0.07
N ASN A 188 -6.94 17.26 -1.02
CA ASN A 188 -6.79 18.42 -1.91
C ASN A 188 -6.23 18.00 -3.28
N PRO A 189 -6.98 17.19 -4.06
CA PRO A 189 -6.50 16.73 -5.36
C PRO A 189 -6.45 17.88 -6.38
N LYS A 190 -5.49 17.78 -7.30
CA LYS A 190 -5.56 18.53 -8.56
C LYS A 190 -6.66 17.90 -9.41
N ARG A 191 -7.69 18.67 -9.73
CA ARG A 191 -8.85 18.16 -10.46
C ARG A 191 -8.69 18.26 -11.99
N PRO A 192 -9.36 17.42 -12.78
CA PRO A 192 -10.28 16.35 -12.34
C PRO A 192 -9.55 15.21 -11.61
N LEU A 193 -10.16 14.71 -10.54
CA LEU A 193 -9.73 13.50 -9.86
C LEU A 193 -10.44 12.29 -10.48
N VAL A 194 -9.66 11.41 -11.08
CA VAL A 194 -10.13 10.16 -11.68
C VAL A 194 -9.70 9.00 -10.79
N ALA A 195 -10.67 8.22 -10.32
CA ALA A 195 -10.41 7.01 -9.57
C ALA A 195 -10.70 5.79 -10.45
N ILE A 196 -9.76 4.87 -10.52
CA ILE A 196 -9.85 3.63 -11.32
C ILE A 196 -9.75 2.45 -10.36
N LEU A 197 -10.80 1.67 -10.27
CA LEU A 197 -10.88 0.52 -9.39
C LEU A 197 -11.10 -0.75 -10.19
N GLY A 198 -10.28 -1.75 -9.94
CA GLY A 198 -10.40 -3.08 -10.50
C GLY A 198 -10.30 -4.14 -9.40
N GLY A 199 -10.13 -5.37 -9.83
CA GLY A 199 -10.06 -6.51 -8.92
C GLY A 199 -11.28 -7.42 -9.06
N ALA A 200 -11.31 -8.51 -8.28
CA ALA A 200 -12.28 -9.58 -8.49
C ALA A 200 -13.65 -9.29 -7.85
N LYS A 201 -13.69 -8.62 -6.69
CA LYS A 201 -14.90 -8.56 -5.86
C LYS A 201 -15.25 -7.14 -5.43
N VAL A 202 -16.54 -6.79 -5.56
CA VAL A 202 -17.10 -5.54 -5.02
C VAL A 202 -16.92 -5.49 -3.50
N SER A 203 -17.13 -6.62 -2.81
CA SER A 203 -17.01 -6.72 -1.36
C SER A 203 -15.65 -6.26 -0.83
N ASP A 204 -14.57 -6.44 -1.59
CA ASP A 204 -13.23 -5.99 -1.21
C ASP A 204 -13.02 -4.48 -1.40
N LYS A 205 -13.89 -3.82 -2.15
CA LYS A 205 -13.74 -2.41 -2.54
C LYS A 205 -14.87 -1.49 -2.07
N ILE A 206 -15.82 -2.00 -1.29
CA ILE A 206 -16.99 -1.21 -0.82
C ILE A 206 -16.55 0.08 -0.13
N GLY A 207 -15.62 -0.02 0.80
CA GLY A 207 -15.13 1.15 1.56
C GLY A 207 -14.42 2.17 0.68
N VAL A 208 -13.62 1.70 -0.29
CA VAL A 208 -12.93 2.56 -1.25
C VAL A 208 -13.92 3.28 -2.16
N ILE A 209 -14.87 2.54 -2.74
CA ILE A 209 -15.89 3.11 -3.62
C ILE A 209 -16.71 4.16 -2.87
N THR A 210 -17.17 3.83 -1.67
CA THR A 210 -17.98 4.74 -0.85
C THR A 210 -17.24 6.03 -0.53
N ASN A 211 -15.97 5.95 -0.18
CA ASN A 211 -15.17 7.13 0.12
C ASN A 211 -14.87 7.95 -1.14
N LEU A 212 -14.50 7.31 -2.24
CA LEU A 212 -14.12 8.00 -3.47
C LEU A 212 -15.30 8.61 -4.23
N ILE A 213 -16.51 8.06 -4.12
CA ILE A 213 -17.71 8.69 -4.66
C ILE A 213 -17.91 10.10 -4.10
N ASP A 214 -17.54 10.32 -2.84
CA ASP A 214 -17.65 11.65 -2.22
C ASP A 214 -16.53 12.62 -2.64
N LYS A 215 -15.50 12.15 -3.32
CA LYS A 215 -14.27 12.93 -3.56
C LYS A 215 -13.87 13.09 -5.03
N CYS A 216 -14.15 12.08 -5.86
CA CYS A 216 -13.70 12.07 -7.26
C CYS A 216 -14.69 12.76 -8.21
N ASP A 217 -14.20 13.10 -9.41
CA ASP A 217 -14.98 13.63 -10.50
C ASP A 217 -15.42 12.54 -11.47
N ILE A 218 -14.59 11.52 -11.64
CA ILE A 218 -14.83 10.35 -12.49
C ILE A 218 -14.44 9.10 -11.71
N LEU A 219 -15.32 8.12 -11.69
CA LEU A 219 -15.06 6.80 -11.11
C LEU A 219 -15.18 5.75 -12.20
N ILE A 220 -14.10 4.98 -12.38
CA ILE A 220 -13.98 3.93 -13.38
C ILE A 220 -13.92 2.58 -12.67
N ILE A 221 -14.77 1.65 -13.08
CA ILE A 221 -14.81 0.28 -12.56
C ILE A 221 -14.40 -0.69 -13.66
N GLY A 222 -13.39 -1.52 -13.37
CA GLY A 222 -12.95 -2.60 -14.25
C GLY A 222 -12.74 -3.90 -13.48
N GLY A 223 -12.11 -4.88 -14.11
CA GLY A 223 -11.86 -6.18 -13.50
C GLY A 223 -13.10 -7.02 -13.28
N GLY A 224 -12.97 -8.10 -12.52
CA GLY A 224 -14.06 -9.02 -12.23
C GLY A 224 -15.25 -8.42 -11.49
N MET A 225 -14.99 -7.41 -10.66
CA MET A 225 -16.05 -6.71 -9.92
C MET A 225 -17.03 -5.96 -10.84
N ALA A 226 -16.61 -5.61 -12.05
CA ALA A 226 -17.47 -4.87 -13.00
C ALA A 226 -18.72 -5.66 -13.41
N TYR A 227 -18.66 -6.98 -13.43
CA TYR A 227 -19.79 -7.82 -13.84
C TYR A 227 -20.97 -7.76 -12.86
N THR A 228 -20.69 -7.54 -11.58
CA THR A 228 -21.75 -7.28 -10.59
C THR A 228 -22.46 -5.97 -10.87
N PHE A 229 -21.75 -4.91 -11.28
CA PHE A 229 -22.35 -3.65 -11.72
C PHE A 229 -23.14 -3.80 -13.01
N MET A 230 -22.63 -4.58 -13.98
CA MET A 230 -23.35 -4.87 -15.23
C MET A 230 -24.66 -5.61 -14.94
N LYS A 231 -24.64 -6.59 -14.05
CA LYS A 231 -25.83 -7.32 -13.62
C LYS A 231 -26.87 -6.40 -12.97
N ALA A 232 -26.40 -5.43 -12.17
CA ALA A 232 -27.28 -4.42 -11.58
C ALA A 232 -28.01 -3.55 -12.62
N LEU A 233 -27.41 -3.39 -13.82
CA LEU A 233 -28.03 -2.72 -14.96
C LEU A 233 -28.95 -3.63 -15.78
N GLY A 234 -29.10 -4.91 -15.40
CA GLY A 234 -29.91 -5.87 -16.14
C GLY A 234 -29.19 -6.54 -17.32
N HIS A 235 -27.88 -6.40 -17.42
CA HIS A 235 -27.10 -7.03 -18.48
C HIS A 235 -26.94 -8.54 -18.26
N ASN A 236 -26.90 -9.30 -19.35
CA ASN A 236 -26.51 -10.70 -19.30
C ASN A 236 -24.98 -10.79 -19.25
N ILE A 237 -24.44 -11.40 -18.19
CA ILE A 237 -23.00 -11.49 -17.95
C ILE A 237 -22.44 -12.91 -18.22
N GLY A 238 -23.26 -13.84 -18.73
CA GLY A 238 -22.86 -15.23 -18.99
C GLY A 238 -22.33 -15.90 -17.72
N ASP A 239 -21.18 -16.56 -17.85
CA ASP A 239 -20.51 -17.26 -16.74
C ASP A 239 -19.50 -16.37 -16.01
N SER A 240 -19.54 -15.05 -16.21
CA SER A 240 -18.64 -14.11 -15.56
C SER A 240 -18.79 -14.14 -14.04
N LEU A 241 -17.72 -13.73 -13.36
CA LEU A 241 -17.70 -13.62 -11.91
C LEU A 241 -18.83 -12.72 -11.42
N LEU A 242 -19.59 -13.18 -10.44
CA LEU A 242 -20.74 -12.45 -9.89
C LEU A 242 -20.82 -12.60 -8.38
N GLU A 243 -20.96 -11.49 -7.69
CA GLU A 243 -21.37 -11.46 -6.28
C GLU A 243 -22.89 -11.13 -6.24
N ALA A 244 -23.73 -12.18 -6.29
CA ALA A 244 -25.18 -12.03 -6.39
C ALA A 244 -25.77 -11.23 -5.21
N ASP A 245 -25.22 -11.36 -4.02
CA ASP A 245 -25.62 -10.65 -2.81
C ASP A 245 -25.18 -9.16 -2.79
N LYS A 246 -24.40 -8.71 -3.77
CA LYS A 246 -23.90 -7.33 -3.89
C LYS A 246 -24.51 -6.55 -5.06
N VAL A 247 -25.40 -7.15 -5.83
CA VAL A 247 -26.03 -6.50 -6.99
C VAL A 247 -26.83 -5.27 -6.57
N ASP A 248 -27.62 -5.36 -5.51
CA ASP A 248 -28.39 -4.22 -5.00
C ASP A 248 -27.48 -3.09 -4.51
N LEU A 249 -26.41 -3.43 -3.82
CA LEU A 249 -25.41 -2.45 -3.36
C LEU A 249 -24.72 -1.77 -4.54
N ALA A 250 -24.37 -2.52 -5.58
CA ALA A 250 -23.78 -1.96 -6.81
C ALA A 250 -24.71 -0.92 -7.44
N LYS A 251 -26.01 -1.21 -7.50
CA LYS A 251 -27.00 -0.27 -8.02
C LYS A 251 -27.09 0.99 -7.15
N GLU A 252 -27.12 0.84 -5.83
CA GLU A 252 -27.11 1.97 -4.89
C GLU A 252 -25.89 2.88 -5.10
N MET A 253 -24.72 2.29 -5.32
CA MET A 253 -23.47 3.03 -5.57
C MET A 253 -23.55 3.84 -6.87
N MET A 254 -24.06 3.24 -7.94
CA MET A 254 -24.25 3.93 -9.22
C MET A 254 -25.28 5.07 -9.10
N ASP A 255 -26.37 4.84 -8.39
CA ASP A 255 -27.41 5.85 -8.15
C ASP A 255 -26.84 7.02 -7.31
N LYS A 256 -26.06 6.72 -6.29
CA LYS A 256 -25.40 7.75 -5.46
C LYS A 256 -24.41 8.58 -6.30
N ALA A 257 -23.60 7.95 -7.13
CA ALA A 257 -22.69 8.66 -8.02
C ALA A 257 -23.44 9.60 -8.97
N LYS A 258 -24.53 9.13 -9.57
CA LYS A 258 -25.38 9.93 -10.45
C LYS A 258 -25.99 11.12 -9.71
N ALA A 259 -26.50 10.92 -8.50
CA ALA A 259 -27.07 11.99 -7.67
C ALA A 259 -26.04 13.07 -7.32
N LYS A 260 -24.76 12.70 -7.19
CA LYS A 260 -23.65 13.63 -6.93
C LYS A 260 -23.05 14.25 -8.18
N GLY A 261 -23.54 13.91 -9.37
CA GLY A 261 -23.01 14.42 -10.63
C GLY A 261 -21.65 13.84 -11.03
N ILE A 262 -21.28 12.70 -10.46
CA ILE A 262 -20.01 12.01 -10.77
C ILE A 262 -20.21 11.14 -11.99
N LYS A 263 -19.25 11.19 -12.90
CA LYS A 263 -19.21 10.32 -14.07
C LYS A 263 -18.78 8.92 -13.64
N PHE A 264 -19.68 7.96 -13.72
CA PHE A 264 -19.44 6.56 -13.34
C PHE A 264 -19.33 5.70 -14.60
N LEU A 265 -18.14 5.17 -14.85
CA LEU A 265 -17.84 4.40 -16.07
C LEU A 265 -17.62 2.92 -15.75
N ILE A 266 -18.31 2.06 -16.47
CA ILE A 266 -18.12 0.61 -16.46
C ILE A 266 -17.84 0.13 -17.89
N PRO A 267 -17.31 -1.08 -18.07
CA PRO A 267 -17.04 -1.59 -19.41
C PRO A 267 -18.26 -1.61 -20.32
N VAL A 268 -18.07 -1.22 -21.58
CA VAL A 268 -19.09 -1.28 -22.65
C VAL A 268 -18.88 -2.46 -23.58
N ASP A 269 -17.68 -3.04 -23.58
CA ASP A 269 -17.34 -4.29 -24.24
C ASP A 269 -16.32 -5.08 -23.41
N ASN A 270 -16.24 -6.37 -23.64
CA ASN A 270 -15.36 -7.27 -22.90
C ASN A 270 -14.70 -8.27 -23.84
N LYS A 271 -13.47 -8.63 -23.52
CA LYS A 271 -12.83 -9.82 -24.05
C LYS A 271 -13.21 -10.99 -23.15
N VAL A 272 -13.91 -11.96 -23.71
CA VAL A 272 -14.46 -13.10 -22.98
C VAL A 272 -13.78 -14.39 -23.41
N GLY A 273 -13.70 -15.35 -22.50
CA GLY A 273 -13.13 -16.67 -22.74
C GLY A 273 -14.11 -17.76 -22.34
N LYS A 274 -13.92 -18.96 -22.90
CA LYS A 274 -14.73 -20.14 -22.55
C LYS A 274 -14.33 -20.76 -21.22
N GLU A 275 -13.06 -20.65 -20.87
CA GLU A 275 -12.49 -21.24 -19.67
C GLU A 275 -11.58 -20.24 -18.98
N TYR A 276 -11.42 -20.38 -17.67
CA TYR A 276 -10.49 -19.57 -16.89
C TYR A 276 -9.08 -20.15 -17.04
N LYS A 277 -8.44 -19.84 -18.18
CA LYS A 277 -7.05 -20.25 -18.47
C LYS A 277 -6.43 -19.30 -19.50
N PRO A 278 -5.08 -19.18 -19.52
CA PRO A 278 -4.38 -18.20 -20.37
C PRO A 278 -4.60 -18.36 -21.87
N ASP A 279 -4.78 -19.58 -22.34
CA ASP A 279 -4.90 -19.94 -23.75
C ASP A 279 -6.32 -20.29 -24.19
N THR A 280 -7.32 -19.92 -23.40
CA THR A 280 -8.73 -20.17 -23.74
C THR A 280 -9.10 -19.51 -25.03
N GLU A 281 -10.05 -20.15 -25.74
CA GLU A 281 -10.74 -19.50 -26.89
C GLU A 281 -11.36 -18.18 -26.39
N ALA A 282 -11.14 -17.09 -27.12
CA ALA A 282 -11.56 -15.76 -26.74
C ALA A 282 -12.21 -15.01 -27.91
N MET A 283 -13.12 -14.10 -27.55
CA MET A 283 -13.73 -13.16 -28.49
C MET A 283 -14.09 -11.86 -27.74
N VAL A 284 -14.37 -10.81 -28.51
CA VAL A 284 -14.86 -9.54 -28.00
C VAL A 284 -16.36 -9.46 -28.19
N VAL A 285 -17.07 -9.11 -27.11
CA VAL A 285 -18.54 -8.94 -27.14
C VAL A 285 -18.93 -7.65 -26.44
N ASN A 286 -20.12 -7.12 -26.72
CA ASN A 286 -20.70 -6.01 -25.98
C ASN A 286 -21.03 -6.46 -24.54
N SER A 287 -20.85 -5.55 -23.57
CA SER A 287 -21.04 -5.87 -22.15
C SER A 287 -22.49 -6.16 -21.75
N ASP A 288 -23.46 -5.76 -22.56
CA ASP A 288 -24.88 -6.01 -22.30
C ASP A 288 -25.31 -7.44 -22.65
N GLU A 289 -24.55 -8.15 -23.44
CA GLU A 289 -24.87 -9.50 -23.92
C GLU A 289 -23.66 -10.44 -23.95
N ILE A 290 -23.11 -10.77 -22.79
CA ILE A 290 -22.11 -11.84 -22.71
C ILE A 290 -22.85 -13.18 -22.79
N PRO A 291 -22.55 -14.04 -23.80
CA PRO A 291 -23.27 -15.31 -23.96
C PRO A 291 -23.03 -16.27 -22.81
N ASP A 292 -24.01 -17.11 -22.52
CA ASP A 292 -23.86 -18.23 -21.59
C ASP A 292 -22.71 -19.14 -22.07
N GLY A 293 -21.94 -19.66 -21.13
CA GLY A 293 -20.75 -20.44 -21.43
C GLY A 293 -19.48 -19.62 -21.67
N TRP A 294 -19.59 -18.28 -21.63
CA TRP A 294 -18.47 -17.36 -21.78
C TRP A 294 -18.33 -16.48 -20.53
N MET A 295 -17.11 -16.20 -20.13
CA MET A 295 -16.79 -15.35 -18.99
C MET A 295 -15.91 -14.18 -19.39
N GLY A 296 -16.14 -13.02 -18.82
CA GLY A 296 -15.30 -11.86 -19.04
C GLY A 296 -13.92 -12.04 -18.38
N LEU A 297 -12.86 -11.74 -19.12
CA LEU A 297 -11.47 -11.87 -18.67
C LEU A 297 -10.66 -10.59 -18.85
N ASP A 298 -11.16 -9.63 -19.64
CA ASP A 298 -10.56 -8.31 -19.80
C ASP A 298 -11.60 -7.33 -20.36
N ILE A 299 -11.31 -6.05 -20.29
CA ILE A 299 -12.09 -5.03 -20.99
C ILE A 299 -11.78 -5.06 -22.49
N GLY A 300 -12.77 -4.73 -23.30
CA GLY A 300 -12.61 -4.69 -24.76
C GLY A 300 -12.04 -3.38 -25.28
N PRO A 301 -11.81 -3.29 -26.62
CA PRO A 301 -11.19 -2.13 -27.26
C PRO A 301 -11.99 -0.83 -27.09
N LYS A 302 -13.32 -0.89 -27.15
CA LYS A 302 -14.17 0.30 -26.96
C LYS A 302 -14.07 0.84 -25.53
N THR A 303 -14.00 -0.07 -24.56
CA THR A 303 -13.81 0.28 -23.14
C THR A 303 -12.44 0.89 -22.91
N GLN A 304 -11.40 0.31 -23.53
CA GLN A 304 -10.04 0.86 -23.46
C GLN A 304 -10.02 2.32 -23.90
N GLN A 305 -10.67 2.64 -25.01
CA GLN A 305 -10.77 4.02 -25.51
C GLN A 305 -11.59 4.91 -24.58
N LEU A 306 -12.72 4.41 -24.08
CA LEU A 306 -13.58 5.14 -23.14
C LEU A 306 -12.80 5.52 -21.87
N PHE A 307 -12.06 4.59 -21.32
CA PHE A 307 -11.27 4.82 -20.10
C PHE A 307 -10.06 5.72 -20.36
N ALA A 308 -9.38 5.53 -21.50
CA ALA A 308 -8.28 6.41 -21.91
C ALA A 308 -8.73 7.87 -22.08
N ASP A 309 -9.89 8.10 -22.70
CA ASP A 309 -10.46 9.43 -22.87
C ASP A 309 -10.80 10.08 -21.50
N ALA A 310 -11.27 9.30 -20.56
CA ALA A 310 -11.57 9.80 -19.22
C ALA A 310 -10.31 10.20 -18.44
N VAL A 311 -9.19 9.54 -18.68
CA VAL A 311 -7.90 9.80 -18.01
C VAL A 311 -7.13 10.95 -18.66
N LYS A 312 -7.32 11.18 -19.94
CA LYS A 312 -6.52 12.10 -20.76
C LYS A 312 -6.31 13.48 -20.14
N ASP A 313 -7.35 14.08 -19.62
CA ASP A 313 -7.31 15.44 -19.05
C ASP A 313 -7.32 15.46 -17.51
N ALA A 314 -7.05 14.32 -16.87
CA ALA A 314 -7.03 14.21 -15.42
C ALA A 314 -5.93 15.08 -14.80
N GLY A 315 -6.24 15.68 -13.66
CA GLY A 315 -5.23 16.35 -12.83
C GLY A 315 -4.58 15.35 -11.86
N THR A 316 -5.37 14.42 -11.35
CA THR A 316 -4.93 13.35 -10.44
C THR A 316 -5.62 12.04 -10.82
N VAL A 317 -4.87 10.94 -10.81
CA VAL A 317 -5.39 9.59 -11.03
C VAL A 317 -5.02 8.72 -9.82
N ILE A 318 -6.02 8.06 -9.25
CA ILE A 318 -5.81 6.99 -8.27
C ILE A 318 -6.22 5.68 -8.95
N TRP A 319 -5.32 4.71 -8.98
CA TRP A 319 -5.60 3.40 -9.57
C TRP A 319 -5.33 2.28 -8.58
N ASN A 320 -6.33 1.44 -8.34
CA ASN A 320 -6.25 0.27 -7.47
C ASN A 320 -6.98 -0.91 -8.11
N GLY A 321 -6.24 -1.89 -8.58
CA GLY A 321 -6.73 -3.13 -9.19
C GLY A 321 -6.66 -3.15 -10.72
N PRO A 322 -6.21 -4.27 -11.31
CA PRO A 322 -6.10 -4.42 -12.77
C PRO A 322 -7.47 -4.49 -13.44
N MET A 323 -7.50 -4.23 -14.76
CA MET A 323 -8.74 -4.19 -15.56
C MET A 323 -9.18 -5.57 -16.06
N GLY A 324 -8.27 -6.53 -16.08
CA GLY A 324 -8.50 -7.90 -16.51
C GLY A 324 -7.52 -8.83 -15.82
N VAL A 325 -7.43 -10.07 -16.31
CA VAL A 325 -6.48 -11.08 -15.81
C VAL A 325 -5.10 -10.76 -16.39
N SER A 326 -4.49 -9.68 -15.93
CA SER A 326 -3.30 -9.07 -16.53
C SER A 326 -2.01 -9.89 -16.39
N GLU A 327 -2.00 -10.89 -15.53
CA GLU A 327 -0.92 -11.87 -15.45
C GLU A 327 -0.85 -12.77 -16.70
N TRP A 328 -1.92 -12.83 -17.48
CA TRP A 328 -1.98 -13.54 -18.75
C TRP A 328 -1.85 -12.56 -19.90
N ASP A 329 -0.89 -12.75 -20.78
CA ASP A 329 -0.61 -11.83 -21.89
C ASP A 329 -1.83 -11.62 -22.78
N ASN A 330 -2.64 -12.65 -23.01
CA ASN A 330 -3.85 -12.57 -23.83
C ASN A 330 -4.96 -11.69 -23.22
N PHE A 331 -4.87 -11.38 -21.93
CA PHE A 331 -5.89 -10.63 -21.18
C PHE A 331 -5.29 -9.43 -20.44
N ALA A 332 -4.14 -8.94 -20.91
CA ALA A 332 -3.44 -7.79 -20.33
C ALA A 332 -3.70 -6.48 -21.09
N ALA A 333 -4.31 -6.53 -22.28
CA ALA A 333 -4.46 -5.36 -23.14
C ALA A 333 -5.21 -4.21 -22.47
N GLY A 334 -6.24 -4.50 -21.69
CA GLY A 334 -7.01 -3.48 -20.97
C GLY A 334 -6.19 -2.76 -19.92
N THR A 335 -5.43 -3.50 -19.12
CA THR A 335 -4.54 -2.95 -18.11
C THR A 335 -3.42 -2.13 -18.76
N ILE A 336 -2.84 -2.61 -19.86
CA ILE A 336 -1.82 -1.88 -20.64
C ILE A 336 -2.40 -0.56 -21.18
N ALA A 337 -3.62 -0.58 -21.71
CA ALA A 337 -4.26 0.62 -22.26
C ALA A 337 -4.47 1.71 -21.20
N VAL A 338 -4.92 1.32 -20.02
CA VAL A 338 -5.08 2.25 -18.89
C VAL A 338 -3.73 2.78 -18.43
N ALA A 339 -2.73 1.92 -18.26
CA ALA A 339 -1.38 2.32 -17.89
C ALA A 339 -0.77 3.31 -18.90
N THR A 340 -0.96 3.05 -20.20
CA THR A 340 -0.49 3.91 -21.28
C THR A 340 -1.18 5.27 -21.23
N ALA A 341 -2.48 5.31 -21.04
CA ALA A 341 -3.24 6.56 -20.94
C ALA A 341 -2.77 7.41 -19.75
N ILE A 342 -2.52 6.80 -18.61
CA ILE A 342 -1.99 7.48 -17.42
C ILE A 342 -0.57 8.01 -17.71
N ALA A 343 0.30 7.19 -18.30
CA ALA A 343 1.67 7.57 -18.63
C ALA A 343 1.74 8.74 -19.63
N ASP A 344 0.81 8.81 -20.57
CA ASP A 344 0.72 9.88 -21.57
C ASP A 344 0.02 11.12 -21.04
N SER A 345 -0.62 11.06 -19.90
CA SER A 345 -1.28 12.20 -19.26
C SER A 345 -0.30 13.04 -18.44
N ASN A 346 -0.71 14.27 -18.10
CA ASN A 346 0.04 15.13 -17.17
C ASN A 346 -0.45 14.97 -15.72
N ALA A 347 -1.21 13.92 -15.43
CA ALA A 347 -1.79 13.68 -14.12
C ALA A 347 -0.73 13.29 -13.09
N ILE A 348 -0.98 13.67 -11.83
CA ILE A 348 -0.33 13.05 -10.69
C ILE A 348 -0.96 11.67 -10.54
N SER A 349 -0.17 10.62 -10.76
CA SER A 349 -0.66 9.24 -10.81
C SER A 349 -0.21 8.45 -9.58
N ILE A 350 -1.19 7.85 -8.91
CA ILE A 350 -1.00 7.11 -7.66
C ILE A 350 -1.54 5.70 -7.86
N ILE A 351 -0.65 4.71 -7.75
CA ILE A 351 -1.00 3.31 -7.87
C ILE A 351 -1.03 2.70 -6.48
N GLY A 352 -2.17 2.15 -6.08
CA GLY A 352 -2.35 1.46 -4.80
C GLY A 352 -2.65 -0.01 -4.98
N GLY A 353 -2.22 -0.82 -4.01
CA GLY A 353 -2.47 -2.26 -4.00
C GLY A 353 -1.36 -3.09 -4.65
N GLY A 354 -1.14 -4.29 -4.09
CA GLY A 354 -0.07 -5.17 -4.52
C GLY A 354 -0.21 -5.68 -5.96
N ASP A 355 -1.43 -6.05 -6.35
CA ASP A 355 -1.69 -6.58 -7.70
C ASP A 355 -1.49 -5.50 -8.76
N SER A 356 -1.94 -4.28 -8.51
CA SER A 356 -1.75 -3.14 -9.41
C SER A 356 -0.28 -2.79 -9.56
N ALA A 357 0.44 -2.69 -8.45
CA ALA A 357 1.87 -2.40 -8.43
C ALA A 357 2.66 -3.47 -9.19
N ALA A 358 2.34 -4.75 -8.96
CA ALA A 358 2.98 -5.87 -9.67
C ALA A 358 2.70 -5.81 -11.18
N ALA A 359 1.46 -5.53 -11.58
CA ALA A 359 1.07 -5.40 -12.98
C ALA A 359 1.82 -4.24 -13.66
N ILE A 360 1.88 -3.09 -13.02
CA ILE A 360 2.59 -1.90 -13.54
C ILE A 360 4.08 -2.18 -13.70
N GLN A 361 4.72 -2.84 -12.75
CA GLN A 361 6.13 -3.20 -12.81
C GLN A 361 6.39 -4.24 -13.91
N LYS A 362 5.58 -5.29 -13.98
CA LYS A 362 5.69 -6.32 -15.02
C LYS A 362 5.55 -5.75 -16.43
N LEU A 363 4.64 -4.80 -16.61
CA LEU A 363 4.35 -4.19 -17.91
C LEU A 363 5.31 -3.04 -18.26
N GLY A 364 6.24 -2.67 -17.38
CA GLY A 364 7.28 -1.68 -17.67
C GLY A 364 6.84 -0.21 -17.51
N PHE A 365 5.78 0.07 -16.77
CA PHE A 365 5.25 1.44 -16.58
C PHE A 365 5.63 2.09 -15.25
N ALA A 366 6.41 1.40 -14.40
CA ALA A 366 6.70 1.89 -13.04
C ALA A 366 7.30 3.30 -13.02
N ASP A 367 8.26 3.59 -13.90
CA ASP A 367 8.95 4.88 -13.95
C ASP A 367 8.07 6.03 -14.46
N LYS A 368 6.92 5.71 -15.04
CA LYS A 368 5.98 6.70 -15.59
C LYS A 368 4.86 7.06 -14.61
N MET A 369 4.82 6.42 -13.44
CA MET A 369 3.86 6.71 -12.38
C MET A 369 4.47 7.65 -11.35
N SER A 370 3.70 8.61 -10.85
CA SER A 370 4.17 9.56 -9.84
C SER A 370 4.49 8.88 -8.52
N HIS A 371 3.65 7.92 -8.12
CA HIS A 371 3.82 7.16 -6.90
C HIS A 371 3.20 5.78 -7.01
N ILE A 372 3.97 4.76 -6.63
CA ILE A 372 3.48 3.39 -6.48
C ILE A 372 3.54 3.07 -4.99
N SER A 373 2.35 2.92 -4.37
CA SER A 373 2.29 2.59 -2.95
C SER A 373 2.76 1.16 -2.69
N THR A 374 3.57 1.00 -1.68
CA THR A 374 4.05 -0.30 -1.21
C THR A 374 3.25 -0.85 -0.03
N GLY A 375 2.22 -0.12 0.36
CA GLY A 375 1.50 -0.37 1.62
C GLY A 375 0.48 -1.53 1.60
N GLY A 376 0.11 -2.05 0.44
CA GLY A 376 -0.88 -3.12 0.35
C GLY A 376 -2.19 -2.77 1.09
N GLY A 377 -2.48 -3.49 2.18
CA GLY A 377 -3.67 -3.25 3.00
C GLY A 377 -3.74 -1.86 3.63
N ALA A 378 -2.61 -1.28 3.98
CA ALA A 378 -2.57 0.08 4.51
C ALA A 378 -2.98 1.12 3.46
N SER A 379 -2.54 0.95 2.20
CA SER A 379 -2.96 1.80 1.09
C SER A 379 -4.48 1.73 0.88
N LEU A 380 -5.03 0.53 0.92
CA LEU A 380 -6.46 0.31 0.75
C LEU A 380 -7.26 0.98 1.87
N GLU A 381 -6.87 0.78 3.12
CA GLU A 381 -7.54 1.41 4.28
C GLU A 381 -7.41 2.94 4.24
N TYR A 382 -6.29 3.48 3.77
CA TYR A 382 -6.14 4.91 3.57
C TYR A 382 -7.12 5.43 2.51
N LEU A 383 -7.24 4.73 1.38
CA LEU A 383 -8.20 5.07 0.32
C LEU A 383 -9.66 4.96 0.78
N GLU A 384 -9.95 4.12 1.76
CA GLU A 384 -11.27 4.03 2.41
C GLU A 384 -11.59 5.24 3.31
N GLY A 385 -10.62 6.13 3.52
CA GLY A 385 -10.76 7.27 4.40
C GLY A 385 -10.56 6.94 5.88
N LYS A 386 -10.07 5.76 6.19
CA LYS A 386 -9.81 5.35 7.57
C LYS A 386 -8.56 6.03 8.11
N GLU A 387 -8.60 6.36 9.40
CA GLU A 387 -7.44 6.80 10.13
C GLU A 387 -6.49 5.61 10.37
N LEU A 388 -5.23 5.75 9.96
CA LEU A 388 -4.23 4.71 10.18
C LEU A 388 -3.56 4.90 11.53
N PRO A 389 -3.64 3.94 12.47
CA PRO A 389 -3.12 4.12 13.83
C PRO A 389 -1.63 4.50 13.88
N GLY A 390 -0.81 3.92 13.01
CA GLY A 390 0.62 4.22 12.96
C GLY A 390 0.95 5.62 12.45
N ILE A 391 0.03 6.29 11.78
CA ILE A 391 0.15 7.69 11.36
C ILE A 391 -0.52 8.61 12.38
N ALA A 392 -1.72 8.26 12.83
CA ALA A 392 -2.47 9.04 13.80
C ALA A 392 -1.71 9.28 15.10
N ALA A 393 -0.92 8.31 15.53
CA ALA A 393 -0.10 8.37 16.74
C ALA A 393 1.09 9.35 16.63
N LEU A 394 1.48 9.76 15.42
CA LEU A 394 2.59 10.70 15.22
C LEU A 394 2.19 12.12 15.63
N ASN A 395 3.18 12.92 16.04
CA ASN A 395 2.94 14.30 16.42
C ASN A 395 2.59 15.16 15.20
N ASP A 396 1.74 16.14 15.43
CA ASP A 396 1.46 17.17 14.45
C ASP A 396 2.55 18.25 14.48
N LYS A 397 2.79 18.89 13.33
CA LYS A 397 3.62 20.09 13.25
C LYS A 397 2.97 21.20 14.09
N LYS A 398 3.80 22.00 14.77
CA LYS A 398 3.35 23.14 15.56
C LYS A 398 3.01 24.31 14.66
#